data_720fb8fe50be7699015fed530de82f4d
#
_entry.id   720fb8fe50be7699015fed530de82f4d
#
_cell.length_a   1.000
_cell.length_b   1.000
_cell.length_c   1.000
_cell.angle_alpha   90.00
_cell.angle_beta   90.00
_cell.angle_gamma   90.00
#
_symmetry.space_group_name_H-M   'P 1'
#
loop_
_entity.id
_entity.type
_entity.pdbx_description
1 polymer ?
#
loop_
_entity_poly.entity_id
_entity_poly.type
_entity_poly.pdbx_seq_one_letter_code
_entity_poly.pdbx_strand_id
1 'polypeptide(L)'
;MRTISVRLDPKSIADAISELEEYKKEVERRARLLVQTLTDLGVSIVRTKIVEMGAYDTGQLLSGVDGYFSPSLNAGYVKVSSDHVAFVEFGTGVVGASSPHKNGEYLSKAAWSYASGAKIFTTKDGRVGWIYPTDDGEYRFTEGMRSRPFMYETALQLQREFPKIAKEVFGR
;
A
#
# COMPACT_ATOMS: atom_id res chain seq x y z
N MET A 1 22.52 -24.58 6.36
CA MET A 1 22.05 -25.32 5.15
C MET A 1 21.76 -26.76 5.58
N ARG A 2 20.55 -27.29 5.32
CA ARG A 2 20.21 -28.69 5.70
C ARG A 2 20.77 -29.63 4.63
N THR A 3 21.50 -30.65 5.02
CA THR A 3 22.09 -31.65 4.11
C THR A 3 21.34 -32.97 4.27
N ILE A 4 20.84 -33.52 3.17
CA ILE A 4 20.15 -34.81 3.12
C ILE A 4 21.10 -35.81 2.48
N SER A 5 21.41 -36.88 3.21
CA SER A 5 22.27 -37.96 2.70
C SER A 5 21.39 -39.12 2.22
N VAL A 6 21.63 -39.60 1.01
CA VAL A 6 20.85 -40.68 0.39
C VAL A 6 21.79 -41.82 0.03
N ARG A 7 21.40 -43.07 0.39
CA ARG A 7 22.02 -44.31 -0.12
C ARG A 7 21.11 -44.91 -1.19
N LEU A 8 21.69 -45.72 -2.08
CA LEU A 8 20.96 -46.40 -3.16
C LEU A 8 20.24 -47.67 -2.64
N ASP A 9 19.41 -47.50 -1.59
CA ASP A 9 18.50 -48.50 -1.09
C ASP A 9 17.09 -47.94 -0.90
N PRO A 10 16.04 -48.75 -1.01
CA PRO A 10 14.65 -48.27 -0.99
C PRO A 10 14.27 -47.51 0.29
N LYS A 11 14.82 -47.91 1.42
CA LYS A 11 14.52 -47.28 2.72
C LYS A 11 15.12 -45.87 2.79
N SER A 12 16.42 -45.73 2.44
CA SER A 12 17.09 -44.44 2.46
C SER A 12 16.49 -43.44 1.48
N ILE A 13 15.99 -43.94 0.32
CA ILE A 13 15.27 -43.11 -0.65
C ILE A 13 13.93 -42.64 -0.06
N ALA A 14 13.14 -43.51 0.55
CA ALA A 14 11.87 -43.17 1.15
C ALA A 14 12.05 -42.14 2.32
N ASP A 15 13.04 -42.34 3.15
CA ASP A 15 13.38 -41.42 4.25
C ASP A 15 13.75 -40.03 3.70
N ALA A 16 14.57 -39.98 2.65
CA ALA A 16 14.94 -38.72 2.01
C ALA A 16 13.76 -37.99 1.36
N ILE A 17 12.84 -38.70 0.72
CA ILE A 17 11.59 -38.14 0.19
C ILE A 17 10.76 -37.52 1.30
N SER A 18 10.56 -38.25 2.41
CA SER A 18 9.82 -37.73 3.56
C SER A 18 10.45 -36.46 4.14
N GLU A 19 11.78 -36.44 4.25
CA GLU A 19 12.52 -35.27 4.74
C GLU A 19 12.39 -34.06 3.83
N LEU A 20 12.37 -34.27 2.50
CA LEU A 20 12.15 -33.22 1.51
C LEU A 20 10.71 -32.68 1.57
N GLU A 21 9.72 -33.54 1.77
CA GLU A 21 8.33 -33.12 1.93
C GLU A 21 8.12 -32.25 3.20
N GLU A 22 8.75 -32.65 4.30
CA GLU A 22 8.74 -31.84 5.53
C GLU A 22 9.42 -30.49 5.31
N TYR A 23 10.58 -30.47 4.65
CA TYR A 23 11.28 -29.24 4.34
C TYR A 23 10.43 -28.33 3.45
N LYS A 24 9.77 -28.87 2.41
CA LYS A 24 8.83 -28.13 1.57
C LYS A 24 7.72 -27.49 2.39
N LYS A 25 7.05 -28.26 3.25
CA LYS A 25 5.99 -27.73 4.14
C LYS A 25 6.49 -26.58 5.03
N GLU A 26 7.69 -26.72 5.57
CA GLU A 26 8.29 -25.67 6.41
C GLU A 26 8.58 -24.39 5.60
N VAL A 27 9.12 -24.50 4.39
CA VAL A 27 9.35 -23.35 3.51
C VAL A 27 8.03 -22.66 3.16
N GLU A 28 6.99 -23.43 2.82
CA GLU A 28 5.65 -22.88 2.54
C GLU A 28 5.06 -22.16 3.76
N ARG A 29 5.20 -22.74 4.94
CA ARG A 29 4.76 -22.12 6.20
C ARG A 29 5.48 -20.80 6.45
N ARG A 30 6.80 -20.77 6.27
CA ARG A 30 7.60 -19.54 6.45
C ARG A 30 7.27 -18.47 5.41
N ALA A 31 7.04 -18.88 4.16
CA ALA A 31 6.61 -17.95 3.11
C ALA A 31 5.27 -17.28 3.47
N ARG A 32 4.30 -18.05 3.95
CA ARG A 32 3.02 -17.50 4.44
C ARG A 32 3.22 -16.53 5.61
N LEU A 33 4.04 -16.91 6.58
CA LEU A 33 4.36 -16.06 7.73
C LEU A 33 4.99 -14.74 7.28
N LEU A 34 5.93 -14.78 6.33
CA LEU A 34 6.54 -13.58 5.76
C LEU A 34 5.49 -12.66 5.16
N VAL A 35 4.61 -13.19 4.32
CA VAL A 35 3.57 -12.39 3.66
C VAL A 35 2.60 -11.79 4.67
N GLN A 36 2.17 -12.56 5.67
CA GLN A 36 1.31 -12.05 6.75
C GLN A 36 1.99 -10.93 7.53
N THR A 37 3.24 -11.14 7.96
CA THR A 37 4.02 -10.12 8.69
C THR A 37 4.17 -8.83 7.89
N LEU A 38 4.44 -8.93 6.59
CA LEU A 38 4.53 -7.76 5.71
C LEU A 38 3.18 -7.07 5.53
N THR A 39 2.08 -7.82 5.48
CA THR A 39 0.73 -7.26 5.38
C THR A 39 0.38 -6.47 6.64
N ASP A 40 0.59 -7.03 7.81
CA ASP A 40 0.31 -6.39 9.10
C ASP A 40 1.18 -5.13 9.30
N LEU A 41 2.46 -5.24 8.95
CA LEU A 41 3.36 -4.09 8.95
C LEU A 41 2.88 -3.01 7.98
N GLY A 42 2.44 -3.39 6.77
CA GLY A 42 1.92 -2.46 5.77
C GLY A 42 0.71 -1.68 6.27
N VAL A 43 -0.24 -2.35 6.92
CA VAL A 43 -1.39 -1.70 7.57
C VAL A 43 -0.94 -0.67 8.62
N SER A 44 0.04 -1.05 9.44
CA SER A 44 0.59 -0.14 10.46
C SER A 44 1.26 1.09 9.83
N ILE A 45 2.09 0.87 8.80
CA ILE A 45 2.79 1.96 8.10
C ILE A 45 1.79 2.90 7.43
N VAL A 46 0.78 2.38 6.71
CA VAL A 46 -0.24 3.22 6.05
C VAL A 46 -0.91 4.16 7.06
N ARG A 47 -1.35 3.63 8.20
CA ARG A 47 -1.97 4.45 9.26
C ARG A 47 -1.04 5.54 9.75
N THR A 48 0.22 5.21 9.99
CA THR A 48 1.24 6.18 10.39
C THR A 48 1.44 7.25 9.31
N LYS A 49 1.54 6.86 8.04
CA LYS A 49 1.74 7.80 6.92
C LYS A 49 0.53 8.74 6.73
N ILE A 50 -0.69 8.24 6.87
CA ILE A 50 -1.90 9.08 6.82
C ILE A 50 -1.81 10.19 7.89
N VAL A 51 -1.41 9.84 9.11
CA VAL A 51 -1.27 10.81 10.21
C VAL A 51 -0.11 11.79 9.97
N GLU A 52 1.09 11.27 9.66
CA GLU A 52 2.29 12.08 9.41
C GLU A 52 2.10 13.11 8.30
N MET A 53 1.36 12.75 7.25
CA MET A 53 1.10 13.63 6.11
C MET A 53 -0.08 14.58 6.32
N GLY A 54 -0.75 14.51 7.47
CA GLY A 54 -1.97 15.28 7.71
C GLY A 54 -3.09 14.94 6.72
N ALA A 55 -3.16 13.66 6.31
CA ALA A 55 -4.12 13.17 5.32
C ALA A 55 -5.42 12.70 5.99
N TYR A 56 -5.73 13.19 7.15
CA TYR A 56 -6.96 12.90 7.87
C TYR A 56 -7.77 14.18 8.10
N ASP A 57 -9.06 14.10 7.88
CA ASP A 57 -10.02 15.15 8.21
C ASP A 57 -11.12 14.53 9.09
N THR A 58 -12.00 13.74 8.51
CA THR A 58 -13.10 13.05 9.22
C THR A 58 -12.70 11.72 9.85
N GLY A 59 -11.48 11.24 9.61
CA GLY A 59 -11.01 9.90 10.03
C GLY A 59 -11.40 8.77 9.07
N GLN A 60 -12.11 9.04 8.00
CA GLN A 60 -12.55 8.01 7.03
C GLN A 60 -11.38 7.26 6.39
N LEU A 61 -10.28 7.95 6.06
CA LEU A 61 -9.08 7.29 5.53
C LEU A 61 -8.50 6.29 6.53
N LEU A 62 -8.38 6.68 7.81
CA LEU A 62 -7.85 5.81 8.87
C LEU A 62 -8.75 4.60 9.14
N SER A 63 -10.06 4.80 9.17
CA SER A 63 -11.03 3.71 9.37
C SER A 63 -11.12 2.78 8.16
N GLY A 64 -10.83 3.28 6.96
CA GLY A 64 -10.81 2.51 5.73
C GLY A 64 -9.55 1.68 5.49
N VAL A 65 -8.52 1.80 6.35
CA VAL A 65 -7.28 1.01 6.23
C VAL A 65 -7.53 -0.42 6.67
N ASP A 66 -7.31 -1.35 5.76
CA ASP A 66 -7.49 -2.78 5.97
C ASP A 66 -6.37 -3.59 5.29
N GLY A 67 -6.12 -4.79 5.81
CA GLY A 67 -5.17 -5.73 5.23
C GLY A 67 -5.72 -7.15 5.29
N TYR A 68 -5.50 -7.92 4.24
CA TYR A 68 -5.88 -9.31 4.22
C TYR A 68 -4.87 -10.19 3.50
N PHE A 69 -4.77 -11.42 3.93
CA PHE A 69 -3.95 -12.45 3.32
C PHE A 69 -4.82 -13.43 2.54
N SER A 70 -4.43 -13.71 1.29
CA SER A 70 -5.05 -14.73 0.44
C SER A 70 -4.22 -16.01 0.46
N PRO A 71 -4.67 -17.09 1.14
CA PRO A 71 -3.92 -18.34 1.20
C PRO A 71 -3.76 -19.01 -0.16
N SER A 72 -4.76 -18.88 -1.04
CA SER A 72 -4.74 -19.49 -2.38
C SER A 72 -3.73 -18.85 -3.32
N LEU A 73 -3.50 -17.54 -3.18
CA LEU A 73 -2.54 -16.79 -3.99
C LEU A 73 -1.20 -16.62 -3.28
N ASN A 74 -1.11 -17.00 -2.00
CA ASN A 74 0.02 -16.68 -1.12
C ASN A 74 0.40 -15.19 -1.22
N ALA A 75 -0.61 -14.32 -1.21
CA ALA A 75 -0.47 -12.88 -1.40
C ALA A 75 -1.12 -12.11 -0.26
N GLY A 76 -0.46 -11.05 0.17
CA GLY A 76 -0.99 -10.09 1.14
C GLY A 76 -1.41 -8.80 0.42
N TYR A 77 -2.47 -8.19 0.91
CA TYR A 77 -3.01 -6.96 0.37
C TYR A 77 -3.19 -5.94 1.47
N VAL A 78 -2.75 -4.72 1.21
CA VAL A 78 -3.03 -3.56 2.04
C VAL A 78 -3.85 -2.60 1.19
N LYS A 79 -5.00 -2.20 1.69
CA LYS A 79 -5.91 -1.30 0.98
C LYS A 79 -6.40 -0.18 1.89
N VAL A 80 -6.78 0.92 1.27
CA VAL A 80 -7.53 2.00 1.93
C VAL A 80 -8.80 2.23 1.13
N SER A 81 -9.93 2.13 1.80
CA SER A 81 -11.26 2.29 1.19
C SER A 81 -11.86 3.60 1.65
N SER A 82 -11.95 4.58 0.74
CA SER A 82 -12.61 5.88 0.95
C SER A 82 -12.86 6.52 -0.41
N ASP A 83 -13.93 7.28 -0.54
CA ASP A 83 -14.26 8.01 -1.77
C ASP A 83 -13.21 9.05 -2.14
N HIS A 84 -12.39 9.47 -1.17
CA HIS A 84 -11.38 10.50 -1.35
C HIS A 84 -9.94 9.98 -1.43
N VAL A 85 -9.73 8.67 -1.33
CA VAL A 85 -8.38 8.07 -1.24
C VAL A 85 -7.46 8.49 -2.39
N ALA A 86 -7.97 8.43 -3.63
CA ALA A 86 -7.18 8.79 -4.82
C ALA A 86 -6.88 10.29 -4.88
N PHE A 87 -7.83 11.13 -4.47
CA PHE A 87 -7.62 12.58 -4.42
C PHE A 87 -6.55 12.97 -3.41
N VAL A 88 -6.50 12.31 -2.28
CA VAL A 88 -5.47 12.55 -1.25
C VAL A 88 -4.12 12.02 -1.69
N GLU A 89 -4.06 10.80 -2.21
CA GLU A 89 -2.82 10.19 -2.69
C GLU A 89 -2.18 11.03 -3.81
N PHE A 90 -2.96 11.38 -4.83
CA PHE A 90 -2.44 12.02 -6.03
C PHE A 90 -2.50 13.56 -6.01
N GLY A 91 -3.37 14.14 -5.20
CA GLY A 91 -3.64 15.58 -5.21
C GLY A 91 -4.64 15.99 -6.28
N THR A 92 -5.15 17.22 -6.20
CA THR A 92 -6.17 17.75 -7.13
C THR A 92 -5.93 19.22 -7.45
N GLY A 93 -6.48 19.68 -8.59
CA GLY A 93 -6.52 21.09 -8.99
C GLY A 93 -5.15 21.69 -9.24
N VAL A 94 -5.10 23.02 -9.19
CA VAL A 94 -3.87 23.80 -9.42
C VAL A 94 -2.83 23.49 -8.36
N VAL A 95 -3.25 23.33 -7.10
CA VAL A 95 -2.37 22.97 -5.98
C VAL A 95 -1.76 21.58 -6.17
N GLY A 96 -2.55 20.59 -6.60
CA GLY A 96 -2.04 19.26 -6.92
C GLY A 96 -1.09 19.26 -8.11
N ALA A 97 -1.40 20.00 -9.16
CA ALA A 97 -0.56 20.12 -10.35
C ALA A 97 0.79 20.80 -10.04
N SER A 98 0.82 21.78 -9.15
CA SER A 98 2.06 22.46 -8.71
C SER A 98 2.87 21.64 -7.69
N SER A 99 2.24 20.64 -7.04
CA SER A 99 2.87 19.76 -6.07
C SER A 99 2.49 18.30 -6.37
N PRO A 100 2.92 17.75 -7.53
CA PRO A 100 2.45 16.48 -8.04
C PRO A 100 2.96 15.29 -7.22
N HIS A 101 2.31 14.15 -7.42
CA HIS A 101 2.77 12.89 -6.87
C HIS A 101 4.20 12.58 -7.33
N LYS A 102 5.05 12.11 -6.41
CA LYS A 102 6.49 11.87 -6.63
C LYS A 102 6.81 10.84 -7.73
N ASN A 103 5.88 9.92 -7.99
CA ASN A 103 6.03 8.89 -9.01
C ASN A 103 5.15 9.18 -10.23
N GLY A 104 5.75 9.77 -11.26
CA GLY A 104 5.06 10.12 -12.51
C GLY A 104 4.57 8.90 -13.31
N GLU A 105 5.26 7.76 -13.22
CA GLU A 105 4.82 6.50 -13.84
C GLU A 105 3.53 5.99 -13.20
N TYR A 106 3.41 6.13 -11.88
CA TYR A 106 2.20 5.75 -11.13
C TYR A 106 1.00 6.62 -11.52
N LEU A 107 1.23 7.93 -11.69
CA LEU A 107 0.22 8.86 -12.20
C LEU A 107 -0.26 8.48 -13.61
N SER A 108 0.68 8.16 -14.49
CA SER A 108 0.37 7.75 -15.86
C SER A 108 -0.43 6.46 -15.92
N LYS A 109 -0.06 5.44 -15.11
CA LYS A 109 -0.81 4.17 -15.00
C LYS A 109 -2.20 4.35 -14.42
N ALA A 110 -2.36 5.27 -13.48
CA ALA A 110 -3.65 5.61 -12.89
C ALA A 110 -4.52 6.49 -13.80
N ALA A 111 -4.01 6.91 -14.97
CA ALA A 111 -4.63 7.90 -15.86
C ALA A 111 -5.09 9.15 -15.08
N TRP A 112 -4.32 9.56 -14.07
CA TRP A 112 -4.69 10.64 -13.18
C TRP A 112 -4.61 11.99 -13.87
N SER A 113 -5.65 12.77 -13.70
CA SER A 113 -5.71 14.17 -14.15
C SER A 113 -5.98 15.07 -12.95
N TYR A 114 -5.25 16.17 -12.83
CA TYR A 114 -5.51 17.18 -11.80
C TYR A 114 -6.75 18.03 -12.10
N ALA A 115 -7.37 17.86 -13.27
CA ALA A 115 -8.63 18.50 -13.60
C ALA A 115 -9.73 17.95 -12.69
N SER A 116 -10.46 18.82 -12.01
CA SER A 116 -11.69 18.41 -11.32
C SER A 116 -12.79 18.19 -12.35
N GLY A 117 -13.69 17.23 -12.10
CA GLY A 117 -14.92 17.10 -12.88
C GLY A 117 -15.90 18.29 -12.70
N ALA A 118 -15.60 19.20 -11.77
CA ALA A 118 -16.36 20.40 -11.49
C ALA A 118 -16.01 21.54 -12.44
N LYS A 119 -16.93 22.48 -12.61
CA LYS A 119 -16.70 23.70 -13.41
C LYS A 119 -15.63 24.56 -12.72
N ILE A 120 -14.47 24.65 -13.34
CA ILE A 120 -13.37 25.52 -12.90
C ILE A 120 -13.65 26.96 -13.32
N PHE A 121 -13.36 27.92 -12.45
CA PHE A 121 -13.44 29.35 -12.73
C PHE A 121 -12.30 30.11 -12.07
N THR A 122 -12.06 31.34 -12.54
CA THR A 122 -11.09 32.24 -11.95
C THR A 122 -11.83 33.27 -11.10
N THR A 123 -11.44 33.43 -9.86
CA THR A 123 -11.97 34.45 -8.95
C THR A 123 -11.45 35.84 -9.34
N LYS A 124 -12.07 36.90 -8.80
CA LYS A 124 -11.66 38.29 -9.09
C LYS A 124 -10.23 38.62 -8.67
N ASP A 125 -9.71 37.93 -7.67
CA ASP A 125 -8.33 37.99 -7.17
C ASP A 125 -7.36 37.05 -7.91
N GLY A 126 -7.82 36.41 -9.00
CA GLY A 126 -6.97 35.61 -9.90
C GLY A 126 -6.74 34.17 -9.48
N ARG A 127 -7.37 33.66 -8.41
CA ARG A 127 -7.29 32.27 -8.00
C ARG A 127 -8.12 31.38 -8.92
N VAL A 128 -7.59 30.22 -9.29
CA VAL A 128 -8.21 29.25 -10.18
C VAL A 128 -8.66 28.02 -9.38
N GLY A 129 -9.94 27.67 -9.45
CA GLY A 129 -10.47 26.56 -8.67
C GLY A 129 -11.96 26.32 -8.93
N TRP A 130 -12.60 25.63 -7.98
CA TRP A 130 -14.04 25.30 -8.04
C TRP A 130 -14.68 25.43 -6.68
N ILE A 131 -16.02 25.44 -6.67
CA ILE A 131 -16.82 25.40 -5.46
C ILE A 131 -17.30 23.97 -5.24
N TYR A 132 -17.27 23.50 -4.01
CA TYR A 132 -17.77 22.22 -3.56
C TYR A 132 -18.70 22.38 -2.34
N PRO A 133 -19.71 21.50 -2.19
CA PRO A 133 -20.54 21.49 -0.98
C PRO A 133 -19.79 20.89 0.19
N THR A 134 -19.99 21.42 1.36
CA THR A 134 -19.47 20.90 2.64
C THR A 134 -20.58 20.19 3.42
N ASP A 135 -20.22 19.37 4.42
CA ASP A 135 -21.17 18.55 5.19
C ASP A 135 -22.18 19.40 6.00
N ASP A 136 -21.84 20.66 6.29
CA ASP A 136 -22.71 21.65 6.91
C ASP A 136 -23.72 22.29 5.93
N GLY A 137 -23.69 21.88 4.65
CA GLY A 137 -24.55 22.39 3.59
C GLY A 137 -24.12 23.72 2.98
N GLU A 138 -22.96 24.24 3.39
CA GLU A 138 -22.38 25.42 2.78
C GLU A 138 -21.58 25.09 1.50
N TYR A 139 -21.19 26.11 0.77
CA TYR A 139 -20.33 25.97 -0.40
C TYR A 139 -19.00 26.65 -0.16
N ARG A 140 -17.90 25.95 -0.41
CA ARG A 140 -16.54 26.48 -0.25
C ARG A 140 -15.75 26.45 -1.54
N PHE A 141 -14.95 27.49 -1.76
CA PHE A 141 -14.02 27.55 -2.87
C PHE A 141 -12.74 26.77 -2.52
N THR A 142 -12.21 26.04 -3.50
CA THR A 142 -10.92 25.36 -3.38
C THR A 142 -10.12 25.47 -4.66
N GLU A 143 -8.80 25.54 -4.54
CA GLU A 143 -7.82 25.44 -5.61
C GLU A 143 -7.28 24.00 -5.74
N GLY A 144 -7.84 23.08 -4.96
CA GLY A 144 -7.41 21.70 -4.86
C GLY A 144 -6.53 21.41 -3.65
N MET A 145 -5.87 20.27 -3.67
CA MET A 145 -4.97 19.83 -2.60
C MET A 145 -3.69 19.23 -3.15
N ARG A 146 -2.60 19.38 -2.41
CA ARG A 146 -1.32 18.74 -2.73
C ARG A 146 -1.43 17.22 -2.62
N SER A 147 -0.61 16.49 -3.37
CA SER A 147 -0.41 15.06 -3.20
C SER A 147 0.11 14.75 -1.79
N ARG A 148 -0.48 13.72 -1.17
CA ARG A 148 -0.04 13.12 0.09
C ARG A 148 0.12 11.61 -0.16
N PRO A 149 1.24 11.16 -0.73
CA PRO A 149 1.42 9.83 -1.29
C PRO A 149 1.66 8.77 -0.22
N PHE A 150 0.69 8.55 0.68
CA PHE A 150 0.82 7.65 1.83
C PHE A 150 0.91 6.18 1.42
N MET A 151 0.22 5.75 0.36
CA MET A 151 0.33 4.37 -0.15
C MET A 151 1.67 4.14 -0.84
N TYR A 152 2.12 5.08 -1.66
CA TYR A 152 3.41 5.01 -2.30
C TYR A 152 4.58 4.97 -1.30
N GLU A 153 4.56 5.85 -0.31
CA GLU A 153 5.60 5.86 0.74
C GLU A 153 5.56 4.59 1.61
N THR A 154 4.37 4.01 1.80
CA THR A 154 4.21 2.70 2.46
C THR A 154 4.89 1.60 1.66
N ALA A 155 4.67 1.55 0.35
CA ALA A 155 5.30 0.55 -0.52
C ALA A 155 6.84 0.66 -0.47
N LEU A 156 7.37 1.89 -0.53
CA LEU A 156 8.82 2.13 -0.41
C LEU A 156 9.36 1.69 0.96
N GLN A 157 8.63 1.92 2.03
CA GLN A 157 9.05 1.51 3.37
C GLN A 157 9.01 -0.01 3.51
N LEU A 158 7.97 -0.69 3.03
CA LEU A 158 7.90 -2.16 3.01
C LEU A 158 9.07 -2.78 2.22
N GLN A 159 9.43 -2.20 1.07
CA GLN A 159 10.59 -2.66 0.29
C GLN A 159 11.89 -2.56 1.10
N ARG A 160 12.07 -1.53 1.90
CA ARG A 160 13.25 -1.37 2.77
C ARG A 160 13.27 -2.36 3.94
N GLU A 161 12.10 -2.65 4.52
CA GLU A 161 11.98 -3.58 5.66
C GLU A 161 12.02 -5.06 5.23
N PHE A 162 11.67 -5.36 3.97
CA PHE A 162 11.57 -6.72 3.46
C PHE A 162 12.81 -7.59 3.74
N PRO A 163 14.05 -7.16 3.44
CA PRO A 163 15.24 -8.02 3.65
C PRO A 163 15.44 -8.42 5.11
N LYS A 164 15.14 -7.52 6.04
CA LYS A 164 15.25 -7.75 7.48
C LYS A 164 14.22 -8.79 7.93
N ILE A 165 12.95 -8.60 7.56
CA ILE A 165 11.86 -9.51 7.93
C ILE A 165 12.06 -10.89 7.29
N ALA A 166 12.50 -10.94 6.03
CA ALA A 166 12.83 -12.19 5.36
C ALA A 166 13.94 -12.94 6.08
N LYS A 167 14.99 -12.24 6.52
CA LYS A 167 16.06 -12.84 7.32
C LYS A 167 15.57 -13.35 8.68
N GLU A 168 14.67 -12.64 9.35
CA GLU A 168 14.10 -13.08 10.64
C GLU A 168 13.24 -14.34 10.45
N VAL A 169 12.46 -14.43 9.38
CA VAL A 169 11.57 -15.57 9.10
C VAL A 169 12.35 -16.79 8.61
N PHE A 170 13.34 -16.62 7.74
CA PHE A 170 14.06 -17.72 7.09
C PHE A 170 15.42 -18.02 7.71
N GLY A 171 15.98 -17.11 8.48
CA GLY A 171 17.36 -17.21 9.02
C GLY A 171 17.51 -18.07 10.28
N ARG A 172 16.43 -18.73 10.73
CA ARG A 172 16.47 -19.65 11.89
C ARG A 172 16.55 -21.10 11.44
#